data_0fd976df1aafde46a86b29f2e35f91c4
#
_entry.id   0fd976df1aafde46a86b29f2e35f91c4
#
_cell.length_a   1.000
_cell.length_b   1.000
_cell.length_c   1.000
_cell.angle_alpha   90.00
_cell.angle_beta   90.00
_cell.angle_gamma   90.00
#
_symmetry.space_group_name_H-M   'P 1'
#
loop_
_entity.id
_entity.type
_entity.pdbx_description
1 polymer ?
#
loop_
_entity_poly.entity_id
_entity_poly.type
_entity_poly.pdbx_seq_one_letter_code
_entity_poly.pdbx_strand_id
1 'polypeptide(L)'
;MINQAKLKCHRTRPVYKYGYQVPRNHEEAVRIDEKFGNTRWQDAEKLEIAQLLEYNTFVDKGLGAPIPEGFQKIPTHFVYDVKHCGRHKARVVAGGHRTEVPVDSVYSGVVSLAGVRIVTLLAELNDMELWGTDIGNAYLESYTKEKVAFIAGPEFGEFNGHTFVILKAMYGLRSSGARWHDRLFDSLSGMGFTPCKSDPDIWMRACVDHYEYIACYVDDLLIASKKPQGIIDALMAKPNKNYKLKGTGPV
;
A
#
# COMPACT_ATOMS: atom_id res chain seq x y z
N MET A 1 25.09 -30.09 -1.67
CA MET A 1 24.30 -30.55 -0.49
C MET A 1 24.37 -29.59 0.69
N ILE A 2 25.51 -29.03 1.09
CA ILE A 2 25.64 -28.12 2.25
C ILE A 2 24.85 -26.82 2.09
N ASN A 3 24.79 -26.23 0.90
CA ASN A 3 24.02 -25.00 0.67
C ASN A 3 22.50 -25.20 0.70
N GLN A 4 21.99 -26.36 0.28
CA GLN A 4 20.56 -26.67 0.37
C GLN A 4 20.13 -26.94 1.81
N ALA A 5 20.99 -27.55 2.63
CA ALA A 5 20.72 -27.76 4.05
C ALA A 5 20.71 -26.44 4.84
N LYS A 6 21.64 -25.50 4.52
CA LYS A 6 21.62 -24.15 5.11
C LYS A 6 20.38 -23.35 4.73
N LEU A 7 19.95 -23.39 3.46
CA LEU A 7 18.71 -22.77 3.00
C LEU A 7 17.45 -23.34 3.67
N LYS A 8 17.38 -24.66 3.85
CA LYS A 8 16.28 -25.31 4.59
C LYS A 8 16.28 -24.90 6.08
N CYS A 9 17.46 -24.84 6.70
CA CYS A 9 17.58 -24.47 8.12
C CYS A 9 17.18 -23.02 8.37
N HIS A 10 17.50 -22.07 7.47
CA HIS A 10 17.04 -20.68 7.56
C HIS A 10 15.53 -20.54 7.38
N ARG A 11 14.90 -21.37 6.54
CA ARG A 11 13.45 -21.37 6.32
C ARG A 11 12.63 -21.99 7.46
N THR A 12 13.25 -22.74 8.35
CA THR A 12 12.56 -23.46 9.44
C THR A 12 12.65 -22.74 10.78
N ARG A 13 13.56 -21.78 10.95
CA ARG A 13 13.67 -21.03 12.21
C ARG A 13 12.53 -20.03 12.35
N PRO A 14 11.87 -19.98 13.54
CA PRO A 14 10.88 -18.95 13.82
C PRO A 14 11.51 -17.55 13.70
N VAL A 15 10.76 -16.62 13.11
CA VAL A 15 11.13 -15.20 13.04
C VAL A 15 10.40 -14.46 14.16
N TYR A 16 11.12 -13.63 14.91
CA TYR A 16 10.56 -12.80 15.98
C TYR A 16 10.75 -11.33 15.67
N LYS A 17 9.72 -10.53 15.93
CA LYS A 17 9.77 -9.07 15.83
C LYS A 17 9.05 -8.45 17.04
N TYR A 18 9.73 -7.60 17.75
CA TYR A 18 9.23 -6.97 19.00
C TYR A 18 8.69 -7.98 20.03
N GLY A 19 9.35 -9.15 20.14
CA GLY A 19 8.94 -10.21 21.08
C GLY A 19 7.83 -11.15 20.58
N TYR A 20 7.22 -10.90 19.44
CA TYR A 20 6.18 -11.72 18.84
C TYR A 20 6.73 -12.60 17.73
N GLN A 21 6.33 -13.88 17.71
CA GLN A 21 6.63 -14.77 16.60
C GLN A 21 5.81 -14.36 15.38
N VAL A 22 6.47 -14.15 14.23
CA VAL A 22 5.83 -13.74 12.97
C VAL A 22 5.58 -14.99 12.11
N PRO A 23 4.32 -15.29 11.72
CA PRO A 23 4.01 -16.42 10.87
C PRO A 23 4.49 -16.23 9.44
N ARG A 24 4.72 -17.32 8.73
CA ARG A 24 5.11 -17.32 7.31
C ARG A 24 3.93 -17.55 6.37
N ASN A 25 2.84 -18.10 6.88
CA ASN A 25 1.61 -18.40 6.16
C ASN A 25 0.44 -18.52 7.12
N HIS A 26 -0.78 -18.63 6.58
CA HIS A 26 -2.02 -18.78 7.33
C HIS A 26 -1.99 -19.97 8.32
N GLU A 27 -1.55 -21.14 7.90
CA GLU A 27 -1.51 -22.32 8.77
C GLU A 27 -0.58 -22.13 9.99
N GLU A 28 0.52 -21.39 9.81
CA GLU A 28 1.41 -21.05 10.92
C GLU A 28 0.80 -19.95 11.80
N ALA A 29 0.04 -19.00 11.23
CA ALA A 29 -0.69 -17.99 11.97
C ALA A 29 -1.70 -18.63 12.93
N VAL A 30 -2.51 -19.55 12.43
CA VAL A 30 -3.46 -20.32 13.26
C VAL A 30 -2.74 -21.07 14.39
N ARG A 31 -1.67 -21.82 14.06
CA ARG A 31 -0.91 -22.58 15.07
C ARG A 31 -0.26 -21.68 16.14
N ILE A 32 0.21 -20.50 15.77
CA ILE A 32 0.78 -19.54 16.73
C ILE A 32 -0.32 -19.02 17.65
N ASP A 33 -1.46 -18.62 17.10
CA ASP A 33 -2.61 -18.14 17.87
C ASP A 33 -3.10 -19.21 18.86
N GLU A 34 -3.28 -20.45 18.42
CA GLU A 34 -3.64 -21.60 19.27
C GLU A 34 -2.61 -21.82 20.40
N LYS A 35 -1.32 -21.81 20.07
CA LYS A 35 -0.22 -21.98 21.03
C LYS A 35 -0.24 -20.93 22.13
N PHE A 36 -0.62 -19.70 21.82
CA PHE A 36 -0.65 -18.58 22.76
C PHE A 36 -2.04 -18.25 23.28
N GLY A 37 -3.06 -19.06 22.94
CA GLY A 37 -4.45 -18.91 23.41
C GLY A 37 -5.08 -17.56 23.00
N ASN A 38 -4.84 -17.11 21.79
CA ASN A 38 -5.39 -15.85 21.26
C ASN A 38 -5.71 -15.99 19.75
N THR A 39 -6.19 -14.89 19.11
CA THR A 39 -6.61 -14.85 17.70
C THR A 39 -5.95 -13.72 16.92
N ARG A 40 -4.86 -13.15 17.43
CA ARG A 40 -4.27 -11.89 16.95
C ARG A 40 -3.90 -11.90 15.47
N TRP A 41 -3.34 -13.01 14.97
CA TRP A 41 -2.98 -13.15 13.57
C TRP A 41 -4.20 -13.35 12.69
N GLN A 42 -5.12 -14.21 13.12
CA GLN A 42 -6.39 -14.42 12.41
C GLN A 42 -7.23 -13.14 12.38
N ASP A 43 -7.24 -12.35 13.45
CA ASP A 43 -7.93 -11.05 13.48
C ASP A 43 -7.26 -10.03 12.54
N ALA A 44 -5.93 -10.05 12.42
CA ALA A 44 -5.22 -9.22 11.45
C ALA A 44 -5.53 -9.62 10.00
N GLU A 45 -5.68 -10.92 9.69
CA GLU A 45 -6.12 -11.41 8.38
C GLU A 45 -7.54 -10.97 8.07
N LYS A 46 -8.48 -11.16 9.00
CA LYS A 46 -9.87 -10.74 8.84
C LYS A 46 -9.99 -9.23 8.58
N LEU A 47 -9.22 -8.43 9.33
CA LEU A 47 -9.20 -6.98 9.15
C LEU A 47 -8.69 -6.60 7.75
N GLU A 48 -7.64 -7.24 7.26
CA GLU A 48 -7.11 -7.00 5.91
C GLU A 48 -8.13 -7.38 4.84
N ILE A 49 -8.76 -8.56 4.94
CA ILE A 49 -9.78 -9.01 3.99
C ILE A 49 -10.97 -8.05 3.99
N ALA A 50 -11.46 -7.64 5.17
CA ALA A 50 -12.56 -6.69 5.29
C ALA A 50 -12.23 -5.34 4.62
N GLN A 51 -11.00 -4.84 4.77
CA GLN A 51 -10.54 -3.63 4.09
C GLN A 51 -10.51 -3.80 2.57
N LEU A 52 -10.00 -4.92 2.06
CA LEU A 52 -9.99 -5.20 0.63
C LEU A 52 -11.40 -5.25 0.03
N LEU A 53 -12.36 -5.83 0.75
CA LEU A 53 -13.76 -5.86 0.35
C LEU A 53 -14.41 -4.48 0.41
N GLU A 54 -14.16 -3.69 1.46
CA GLU A 54 -14.65 -2.30 1.60
C GLU A 54 -14.21 -1.42 0.42
N TYR A 55 -12.97 -1.60 -0.05
CA TYR A 55 -12.42 -0.89 -1.21
C TYR A 55 -12.91 -1.44 -2.54
N ASN A 56 -13.76 -2.49 -2.56
CA ASN A 56 -14.18 -3.19 -3.78
C ASN A 56 -12.97 -3.63 -4.62
N THR A 57 -11.95 -4.20 -3.95
CA THR A 57 -10.71 -4.62 -4.60
C THR A 57 -10.93 -5.78 -5.56
N PHE A 58 -11.96 -6.57 -5.31
CA PHE A 58 -12.30 -7.78 -6.05
C PHE A 58 -13.74 -7.77 -6.54
N VAL A 59 -13.97 -8.47 -7.68
CA VAL A 59 -15.30 -8.96 -8.05
C VAL A 59 -15.36 -10.44 -7.74
N ASP A 60 -16.28 -10.83 -6.88
CA ASP A 60 -16.59 -12.24 -6.60
C ASP A 60 -17.39 -12.84 -7.75
N LYS A 61 -16.90 -13.94 -8.31
CA LYS A 61 -17.55 -14.72 -9.37
C LYS A 61 -18.29 -15.93 -8.81
N GLY A 62 -18.18 -16.18 -7.51
CA GLY A 62 -18.83 -17.28 -6.81
C GLY A 62 -17.93 -18.50 -6.59
N LEU A 63 -18.43 -19.41 -5.78
CA LEU A 63 -17.76 -20.64 -5.41
C LEU A 63 -17.56 -21.55 -6.64
N GLY A 64 -16.31 -21.98 -6.87
CA GLY A 64 -15.94 -22.88 -7.96
C GLY A 64 -16.07 -22.28 -9.35
N ALA A 65 -16.35 -20.98 -9.48
CA ALA A 65 -16.45 -20.32 -10.79
C ALA A 65 -15.11 -20.42 -11.54
N PRO A 66 -15.14 -20.63 -12.88
CA PRO A 66 -13.91 -20.66 -13.67
C PRO A 66 -13.26 -19.28 -13.73
N ILE A 67 -11.94 -19.25 -13.92
CA ILE A 67 -11.23 -18.00 -14.23
C ILE A 67 -11.81 -17.46 -15.56
N PRO A 68 -12.23 -16.17 -15.62
CA PRO A 68 -12.78 -15.59 -16.83
C PRO A 68 -11.78 -15.63 -18.00
N GLU A 69 -12.30 -15.75 -19.22
CA GLU A 69 -11.49 -15.72 -20.44
C GLU A 69 -10.64 -14.43 -20.52
N GLY A 70 -9.38 -14.56 -20.90
CA GLY A 70 -8.43 -13.46 -20.99
C GLY A 70 -7.86 -13.00 -19.64
N PHE A 71 -8.21 -13.67 -18.53
CA PHE A 71 -7.61 -13.41 -17.22
C PHE A 71 -6.58 -14.48 -16.87
N GLN A 72 -5.48 -14.05 -16.28
CA GLN A 72 -4.44 -14.94 -15.80
C GLN A 72 -4.70 -15.30 -14.31
N LYS A 73 -4.67 -16.62 -14.02
CA LYS A 73 -4.71 -17.09 -12.63
C LYS A 73 -3.37 -16.82 -11.95
N ILE A 74 -3.40 -16.13 -10.80
CA ILE A 74 -2.24 -15.90 -9.96
C ILE A 74 -2.49 -16.43 -8.53
N PRO A 75 -1.45 -16.84 -7.78
CA PRO A 75 -1.58 -17.12 -6.37
C PRO A 75 -1.67 -15.83 -5.57
N THR A 76 -2.29 -15.91 -4.40
CA THR A 76 -2.19 -14.92 -3.33
C THR A 76 -1.58 -15.57 -2.08
N HIS A 77 -1.00 -14.76 -1.21
CA HIS A 77 -0.52 -15.21 0.09
C HIS A 77 -0.53 -14.03 1.07
N PHE A 78 -0.53 -14.34 2.35
CA PHE A 78 -0.35 -13.34 3.39
C PHE A 78 1.11 -13.06 3.68
N VAL A 79 1.43 -11.79 3.90
CA VAL A 79 2.67 -11.32 4.51
C VAL A 79 2.32 -10.69 5.86
N TYR A 80 3.03 -11.12 6.90
CA TYR A 80 2.76 -10.72 8.27
C TYR A 80 3.85 -9.82 8.81
N ASP A 81 3.45 -8.90 9.66
CA ASP A 81 4.35 -7.97 10.33
C ASP A 81 3.82 -7.59 11.71
N VAL A 82 4.72 -7.12 12.58
CA VAL A 82 4.36 -6.52 13.87
C VAL A 82 4.85 -5.07 13.87
N LYS A 83 3.96 -4.15 14.14
CA LYS A 83 4.30 -2.73 14.30
C LYS A 83 5.01 -2.49 15.63
N HIS A 84 5.78 -1.41 15.73
CA HIS A 84 6.50 -1.05 16.96
C HIS A 84 5.60 -1.02 18.22
N CYS A 85 4.33 -0.63 18.06
CA CYS A 85 3.34 -0.64 19.14
C CYS A 85 2.79 -2.04 19.49
N GLY A 86 3.35 -3.12 18.94
CA GLY A 86 2.90 -4.50 19.17
C GLY A 86 1.68 -4.93 18.34
N ARG A 87 1.11 -4.05 17.52
CA ARG A 87 -0.05 -4.40 16.67
C ARG A 87 0.35 -5.38 15.58
N HIS A 88 -0.35 -6.50 15.51
CA HIS A 88 -0.21 -7.49 14.45
C HIS A 88 -0.80 -6.95 13.15
N LYS A 89 -0.14 -7.20 12.03
CA LYS A 89 -0.55 -6.77 10.70
C LYS A 89 -0.38 -7.91 9.72
N ALA A 90 -1.42 -8.14 8.92
CA ALA A 90 -1.38 -9.02 7.77
C ALA A 90 -1.64 -8.21 6.50
N ARG A 91 -1.10 -8.63 5.36
CA ARG A 91 -1.37 -8.08 4.03
C ARG A 91 -1.55 -9.20 3.04
N VAL A 92 -2.61 -9.14 2.24
CA VAL A 92 -2.76 -10.00 1.08
C VAL A 92 -1.86 -9.51 -0.04
N VAL A 93 -0.99 -10.38 -0.54
CA VAL A 93 -0.04 -10.07 -1.61
C VAL A 93 -0.35 -10.95 -2.82
N ALA A 94 -0.52 -10.31 -3.97
CA ALA A 94 -0.74 -10.97 -5.25
C ALA A 94 0.58 -11.48 -5.85
N GLY A 95 0.57 -12.65 -6.46
CA GLY A 95 1.75 -13.25 -7.09
C GLY A 95 2.08 -12.66 -8.47
N GLY A 96 2.15 -11.34 -8.57
CA GLY A 96 2.39 -10.62 -9.82
C GLY A 96 3.74 -10.91 -10.50
N HIS A 97 4.70 -11.54 -9.78
CA HIS A 97 5.94 -12.04 -10.39
C HIS A 97 5.69 -13.14 -11.46
N ARG A 98 4.50 -13.74 -11.46
CA ARG A 98 4.08 -14.76 -12.43
C ARG A 98 3.30 -14.20 -13.60
N THR A 99 2.94 -12.92 -13.58
CA THR A 99 2.24 -12.27 -14.70
C THR A 99 3.24 -11.88 -15.79
N GLU A 100 2.72 -11.71 -17.00
CA GLU A 100 3.45 -11.05 -18.08
C GLU A 100 3.90 -9.65 -17.65
N VAL A 101 5.01 -9.19 -18.21
CA VAL A 101 5.45 -7.82 -17.95
C VAL A 101 4.44 -6.86 -18.57
N PRO A 102 3.83 -5.95 -17.79
CA PRO A 102 2.92 -4.96 -18.34
C PRO A 102 3.58 -4.15 -19.46
N VAL A 103 2.83 -3.83 -20.50
CA VAL A 103 3.29 -2.98 -21.61
C VAL A 103 3.56 -1.55 -21.12
N ASP A 104 2.75 -1.08 -20.17
CA ASP A 104 2.95 0.21 -19.51
C ASP A 104 4.14 0.16 -18.54
N SER A 105 4.73 1.33 -18.28
CA SER A 105 5.78 1.47 -17.27
C SER A 105 5.30 0.94 -15.92
N VAL A 106 6.15 0.19 -15.24
CA VAL A 106 5.96 -0.25 -13.84
C VAL A 106 6.78 0.61 -12.87
N TYR A 107 7.46 1.63 -13.39
CA TYR A 107 8.28 2.53 -12.59
C TYR A 107 7.38 3.44 -11.74
N SER A 108 7.74 3.58 -10.48
CA SER A 108 7.16 4.53 -9.54
C SER A 108 8.31 5.18 -8.81
N GLY A 109 8.44 6.50 -8.94
CA GLY A 109 9.42 7.29 -8.22
C GLY A 109 9.06 7.43 -6.74
N VAL A 110 10.01 7.93 -5.98
CA VAL A 110 9.83 8.44 -4.62
C VAL A 110 10.77 9.61 -4.43
N VAL A 111 10.38 10.59 -3.62
CA VAL A 111 11.24 11.74 -3.33
C VAL A 111 12.60 11.29 -2.79
N SER A 112 13.67 11.93 -3.27
CA SER A 112 15.02 11.69 -2.79
C SER A 112 15.22 12.25 -1.38
N LEU A 113 16.20 11.71 -0.63
CA LEU A 113 16.57 12.26 0.68
C LEU A 113 17.04 13.73 0.57
N ALA A 114 17.71 14.09 -0.53
CA ALA A 114 18.08 15.48 -0.81
C ALA A 114 16.84 16.36 -1.00
N GLY A 115 15.83 15.84 -1.70
CA GLY A 115 14.55 16.51 -1.90
C GLY A 115 13.81 16.77 -0.59
N VAL A 116 13.71 15.77 0.29
CA VAL A 116 13.13 15.95 1.64
C VAL A 116 13.84 17.06 2.40
N ARG A 117 15.18 17.04 2.43
CA ARG A 117 15.99 18.08 3.11
C ARG A 117 15.77 19.48 2.53
N ILE A 118 15.65 19.59 1.21
CA ILE A 118 15.38 20.88 0.53
C ILE A 118 14.00 21.40 0.93
N VAL A 119 12.95 20.55 0.89
CA VAL A 119 11.59 20.95 1.30
C VAL A 119 11.57 21.40 2.76
N THR A 120 12.26 20.69 3.66
CA THR A 120 12.38 21.07 5.07
C THR A 120 13.09 22.43 5.23
N LEU A 121 14.19 22.65 4.52
CA LEU A 121 14.92 23.94 4.55
C LEU A 121 14.06 25.09 4.01
N LEU A 122 13.34 24.86 2.90
CA LEU A 122 12.45 25.87 2.32
C LEU A 122 11.28 26.22 3.25
N ALA A 123 10.77 25.24 4.00
CA ALA A 123 9.74 25.48 5.01
C ALA A 123 10.26 26.42 6.10
N GLU A 124 11.43 26.16 6.65
CA GLU A 124 12.07 26.98 7.69
C GLU A 124 12.37 28.40 7.20
N LEU A 125 12.96 28.54 6.01
CA LEU A 125 13.34 29.84 5.44
C LEU A 125 12.13 30.74 5.07
N ASN A 126 10.94 30.18 4.94
CA ASN A 126 9.73 30.90 4.51
C ASN A 126 8.63 30.91 5.57
N ASP A 127 8.96 30.62 6.83
CA ASP A 127 8.02 30.55 7.95
C ASP A 127 6.78 29.69 7.64
N MET A 128 7.00 28.53 7.00
CA MET A 128 5.95 27.57 6.69
C MET A 128 5.90 26.47 7.75
N GLU A 129 4.71 25.97 8.02
CA GLU A 129 4.53 24.75 8.80
C GLU A 129 4.93 23.52 7.97
N LEU A 130 5.53 22.54 8.62
CA LEU A 130 5.87 21.26 8.03
C LEU A 130 4.98 20.17 8.65
N TRP A 131 4.15 19.56 7.81
CA TRP A 131 3.20 18.53 8.24
C TRP A 131 3.46 17.20 7.54
N GLY A 132 3.34 16.10 8.32
CA GLY A 132 3.37 14.74 7.78
C GLY A 132 1.97 14.17 7.67
N THR A 133 1.73 13.29 6.70
CA THR A 133 0.52 12.46 6.62
C THR A 133 0.79 11.21 5.80
N ASP A 134 0.08 10.11 6.12
CA ASP A 134 0.11 8.82 5.42
C ASP A 134 -1.24 8.62 4.71
N ILE A 135 -1.21 8.24 3.44
CA ILE A 135 -2.43 7.88 2.70
C ILE A 135 -2.72 6.40 2.91
N GLY A 136 -3.71 6.13 3.75
CA GLY A 136 -4.09 4.76 4.08
C GLY A 136 -4.57 3.96 2.88
N ASN A 137 -4.01 2.74 2.72
CA ASN A 137 -4.35 1.82 1.63
C ASN A 137 -4.17 2.42 0.21
N ALA A 138 -3.13 3.23 0.03
CA ALA A 138 -2.86 4.02 -1.17
C ALA A 138 -3.04 3.25 -2.49
N TYR A 139 -2.50 2.04 -2.61
CA TYR A 139 -2.65 1.24 -3.83
C TYR A 139 -4.12 0.96 -4.17
N LEU A 140 -4.98 0.73 -3.17
CA LEU A 140 -6.40 0.44 -3.37
C LEU A 140 -7.21 1.65 -3.88
N GLU A 141 -6.62 2.83 -3.90
CA GLU A 141 -7.22 4.04 -4.49
C GLU A 141 -7.17 4.03 -6.03
N SER A 142 -6.38 3.14 -6.64
CA SER A 142 -6.20 3.03 -8.08
C SER A 142 -6.68 1.69 -8.63
N TYR A 143 -7.08 1.69 -9.90
CA TYR A 143 -7.46 0.47 -10.62
C TYR A 143 -6.23 -0.17 -11.27
N THR A 144 -6.18 -1.52 -11.24
CA THR A 144 -5.20 -2.25 -12.03
C THR A 144 -5.65 -2.35 -13.50
N LYS A 145 -4.68 -2.37 -14.40
CA LYS A 145 -4.90 -2.73 -15.80
C LYS A 145 -4.57 -4.20 -16.09
N GLU A 146 -3.99 -4.90 -15.10
CA GLU A 146 -3.65 -6.30 -15.22
C GLU A 146 -4.91 -7.17 -15.13
N LYS A 147 -5.13 -8.03 -16.13
CA LYS A 147 -6.24 -8.98 -16.13
C LYS A 147 -5.86 -10.22 -15.33
N VAL A 148 -6.07 -10.16 -14.03
CA VAL A 148 -5.67 -11.20 -13.09
C VAL A 148 -6.82 -11.60 -12.16
N ALA A 149 -6.82 -12.88 -11.81
CA ALA A 149 -7.81 -13.46 -10.91
C ALA A 149 -7.13 -14.51 -10.02
N PHE A 150 -7.73 -14.80 -8.88
CA PHE A 150 -7.26 -15.85 -7.97
C PHE A 150 -8.44 -16.65 -7.41
N ILE A 151 -8.14 -17.82 -6.86
CA ILE A 151 -9.09 -18.62 -6.10
C ILE A 151 -8.75 -18.42 -4.62
N ALA A 152 -9.72 -17.95 -3.85
CA ALA A 152 -9.56 -17.70 -2.42
C ALA A 152 -9.25 -19.00 -1.67
N GLY A 153 -8.28 -18.94 -0.78
CA GLY A 153 -7.91 -20.05 0.10
C GLY A 153 -8.70 -20.04 1.42
N PRO A 154 -8.36 -20.97 2.33
CA PRO A 154 -9.03 -21.10 3.64
C PRO A 154 -8.97 -19.83 4.50
N GLU A 155 -7.93 -19.00 4.32
CA GLU A 155 -7.73 -17.73 5.00
C GLU A 155 -8.83 -16.70 4.71
N PHE A 156 -9.56 -16.87 3.61
CA PHE A 156 -10.71 -16.03 3.24
C PHE A 156 -12.03 -16.47 3.89
N GLY A 157 -12.00 -17.48 4.76
CA GLY A 157 -13.18 -17.92 5.52
C GLY A 157 -14.33 -18.39 4.62
N GLU A 158 -15.47 -17.69 4.67
CA GLU A 158 -16.67 -18.02 3.88
C GLU A 158 -16.45 -17.94 2.36
N PHE A 159 -15.47 -17.19 1.91
CA PHE A 159 -15.11 -17.08 0.49
C PHE A 159 -14.13 -18.17 0.02
N ASN A 160 -13.78 -19.14 0.88
CA ASN A 160 -12.88 -20.22 0.48
C ASN A 160 -13.39 -20.95 -0.78
N GLY A 161 -12.56 -21.06 -1.80
CA GLY A 161 -12.91 -21.65 -3.09
C GLY A 161 -13.62 -20.71 -4.06
N HIS A 162 -13.95 -19.46 -3.68
CA HIS A 162 -14.49 -18.46 -4.59
C HIS A 162 -13.42 -17.95 -5.56
N THR A 163 -13.84 -17.65 -6.78
CA THR A 163 -12.99 -16.99 -7.77
C THR A 163 -13.16 -15.49 -7.69
N PHE A 164 -12.07 -14.79 -7.39
CA PHE A 164 -12.02 -13.35 -7.35
C PHE A 164 -11.26 -12.77 -8.54
N VAL A 165 -11.86 -11.79 -9.22
CA VAL A 165 -11.20 -10.94 -10.23
C VAL A 165 -10.68 -9.69 -9.54
N ILE A 166 -9.39 -9.40 -9.71
CA ILE A 166 -8.76 -8.23 -9.08
C ILE A 166 -9.06 -6.98 -9.92
N LEU A 167 -9.64 -5.96 -9.28
CA LEU A 167 -9.97 -4.67 -9.90
C LEU A 167 -9.01 -3.56 -9.53
N LYS A 168 -8.52 -3.57 -8.29
CA LYS A 168 -7.67 -2.51 -7.77
C LYS A 168 -6.20 -2.91 -7.77
N ALA A 169 -5.34 -1.91 -7.85
CA ALA A 169 -3.93 -2.12 -7.57
C ALA A 169 -3.76 -2.61 -6.12
N MET A 170 -3.02 -3.69 -5.95
CA MET A 170 -2.76 -4.25 -4.63
C MET A 170 -1.31 -4.70 -4.52
N TYR A 171 -0.87 -4.97 -3.29
CA TYR A 171 0.49 -5.43 -3.04
C TYR A 171 0.83 -6.67 -3.88
N GLY A 172 2.01 -6.64 -4.51
CA GLY A 172 2.55 -7.74 -5.30
C GLY A 172 2.24 -7.72 -6.79
N LEU A 173 1.26 -6.94 -7.28
CA LEU A 173 1.12 -6.71 -8.72
C LEU A 173 2.23 -5.80 -9.23
N ARG A 174 2.74 -6.06 -10.43
CA ARG A 174 3.89 -5.34 -10.99
C ARG A 174 3.60 -3.85 -11.21
N SER A 175 2.39 -3.52 -11.63
CA SER A 175 1.99 -2.16 -11.98
C SER A 175 1.45 -1.34 -10.82
N SER A 176 1.26 -1.93 -9.62
CA SER A 176 0.55 -1.25 -8.52
C SER A 176 1.18 0.07 -8.11
N GLY A 177 2.50 0.13 -8.00
CA GLY A 177 3.23 1.36 -7.70
C GLY A 177 2.97 2.45 -8.73
N ALA A 178 3.12 2.12 -10.02
CA ALA A 178 2.88 3.07 -11.11
C ALA A 178 1.42 3.54 -11.16
N ARG A 179 0.45 2.63 -10.97
CA ARG A 179 -0.99 3.02 -10.94
C ARG A 179 -1.31 3.96 -9.79
N TRP A 180 -0.73 3.70 -8.62
CA TRP A 180 -0.86 4.62 -7.49
C TRP A 180 -0.19 5.97 -7.76
N HIS A 181 1.03 5.96 -8.28
CA HIS A 181 1.75 7.19 -8.63
C HIS A 181 0.96 8.04 -9.63
N ASP A 182 0.42 7.44 -10.72
CA ASP A 182 -0.45 8.12 -11.67
C ASP A 182 -1.68 8.74 -10.99
N ARG A 183 -2.30 7.99 -10.07
CA ARG A 183 -3.48 8.46 -9.33
C ARG A 183 -3.16 9.65 -8.42
N LEU A 184 -2.04 9.60 -7.72
CA LEU A 184 -1.57 10.70 -6.88
C LEU A 184 -1.21 11.92 -7.75
N PHE A 185 -0.54 11.70 -8.88
CA PHE A 185 -0.22 12.72 -9.87
C PHE A 185 -1.47 13.50 -10.31
N ASP A 186 -2.52 12.81 -10.73
CA ASP A 186 -3.79 13.43 -11.11
C ASP A 186 -4.41 14.22 -9.96
N SER A 187 -4.25 13.72 -8.73
CA SER A 187 -4.78 14.36 -7.54
C SER A 187 -4.10 15.67 -7.24
N LEU A 188 -2.78 15.69 -7.23
CA LEU A 188 -1.99 16.87 -6.92
C LEU A 188 -2.07 17.91 -8.06
N SER A 189 -2.05 17.45 -9.33
CA SER A 189 -2.27 18.31 -10.49
C SER A 189 -3.63 19.01 -10.43
N GLY A 190 -4.69 18.27 -10.07
CA GLY A 190 -6.04 18.82 -9.89
C GLY A 190 -6.16 19.82 -8.74
N MET A 191 -5.19 19.84 -7.80
CA MET A 191 -5.06 20.83 -6.74
C MET A 191 -4.17 22.02 -7.13
N GLY A 192 -3.67 22.07 -8.36
CA GLY A 192 -2.81 23.13 -8.88
C GLY A 192 -1.32 22.96 -8.58
N PHE A 193 -0.92 21.80 -8.07
CA PHE A 193 0.50 21.49 -7.91
C PHE A 193 1.12 21.02 -9.23
N THR A 194 2.39 21.30 -9.42
CA THR A 194 3.20 20.84 -10.56
C THR A 194 4.47 20.17 -10.05
N PRO A 195 4.93 19.07 -10.68
CA PRO A 195 6.15 18.39 -10.24
C PRO A 195 7.40 19.24 -10.54
N CYS A 196 8.39 19.19 -9.65
CA CYS A 196 9.68 19.79 -9.87
C CYS A 196 10.48 19.06 -10.95
N LYS A 197 11.24 19.79 -11.76
CA LYS A 197 12.07 19.18 -12.83
C LYS A 197 13.24 18.35 -12.29
N SER A 198 13.82 18.74 -11.14
CA SER A 198 14.98 18.08 -10.53
C SER A 198 14.63 16.84 -9.75
N ASP A 199 13.43 16.79 -9.17
CA ASP A 199 12.88 15.67 -8.42
C ASP A 199 11.36 15.65 -8.65
N PRO A 200 10.85 14.81 -9.56
CA PRO A 200 9.43 14.77 -9.94
C PRO A 200 8.46 14.42 -8.79
N ASP A 201 8.98 13.85 -7.71
CA ASP A 201 8.21 13.51 -6.52
C ASP A 201 8.18 14.65 -5.48
N ILE A 202 8.77 15.80 -5.81
CA ILE A 202 8.53 17.09 -5.15
C ILE A 202 7.54 17.89 -6.00
N TRP A 203 6.43 18.24 -5.40
CA TRP A 203 5.37 19.02 -6.00
C TRP A 203 5.38 20.43 -5.47
N MET A 204 5.15 21.42 -6.33
CA MET A 204 5.13 22.82 -5.96
C MET A 204 3.90 23.52 -6.52
N ARG A 205 3.34 24.44 -5.73
CA ARG A 205 2.24 25.31 -6.12
C ARG A 205 2.56 26.75 -5.78
N ALA A 206 2.43 27.66 -6.77
CA ALA A 206 2.58 29.08 -6.54
C ALA A 206 1.37 29.65 -5.78
N CYS A 207 1.64 30.39 -4.71
CA CYS A 207 0.71 31.24 -4.00
C CYS A 207 1.02 32.72 -4.31
N VAL A 208 0.29 33.66 -3.70
CA VAL A 208 0.46 35.09 -4.00
C VAL A 208 1.89 35.59 -3.68
N ASP A 209 2.44 35.15 -2.54
CA ASP A 209 3.70 35.64 -1.97
C ASP A 209 4.72 34.54 -1.66
N HIS A 210 4.38 33.28 -1.90
CA HIS A 210 5.24 32.14 -1.63
C HIS A 210 4.91 30.94 -2.52
N TYR A 211 5.65 29.85 -2.34
CA TYR A 211 5.34 28.53 -2.89
C TYR A 211 5.02 27.57 -1.76
N GLU A 212 4.10 26.63 -2.01
CA GLU A 212 3.86 25.47 -1.16
C GLU A 212 4.48 24.25 -1.80
N TYR A 213 4.93 23.30 -0.98
CA TYR A 213 5.60 22.08 -1.44
C TYR A 213 4.98 20.83 -0.82
N ILE A 214 4.97 19.75 -1.60
CA ILE A 214 4.63 18.41 -1.14
C ILE A 214 5.73 17.47 -1.63
N ALA A 215 6.40 16.77 -0.71
CA ALA A 215 7.34 15.71 -1.04
C ALA A 215 6.65 14.37 -0.83
N CYS A 216 6.66 13.50 -1.87
CA CYS A 216 5.91 12.25 -1.89
C CYS A 216 6.85 11.04 -1.77
N TYR A 217 6.62 10.19 -0.78
CA TYR A 217 7.31 8.92 -0.63
C TYR A 217 6.29 7.79 -0.54
N VAL A 218 5.89 7.26 -1.69
CA VAL A 218 4.82 6.25 -1.88
C VAL A 218 3.49 6.76 -1.33
N ASP A 219 3.15 6.44 -0.09
CA ASP A 219 1.94 6.79 0.65
C ASP A 219 2.18 7.89 1.72
N ASP A 220 3.44 8.16 2.06
CA ASP A 220 3.82 9.21 2.98
C ASP A 220 3.99 10.56 2.24
N LEU A 221 3.35 11.61 2.75
CA LEU A 221 3.46 12.98 2.25
C LEU A 221 4.08 13.89 3.31
N LEU A 222 5.07 14.68 2.90
CA LEU A 222 5.61 15.79 3.68
C LEU A 222 5.17 17.10 3.03
N ILE A 223 4.39 17.89 3.74
CA ILE A 223 3.72 19.10 3.26
C ILE A 223 4.36 20.32 3.92
N ALA A 224 4.89 21.25 3.13
CA ALA A 224 5.38 22.54 3.56
C ALA A 224 4.44 23.65 3.05
N SER A 225 3.73 24.31 3.96
CA SER A 225 2.69 25.30 3.66
C SER A 225 2.49 26.28 4.81
N LYS A 226 2.05 27.50 4.52
CA LYS A 226 1.53 28.43 5.55
C LYS A 226 0.15 28.02 6.06
N LYS A 227 -0.57 27.13 5.36
CA LYS A 227 -1.90 26.63 5.71
C LYS A 227 -2.04 25.14 5.33
N PRO A 228 -1.29 24.23 5.94
CA PRO A 228 -1.28 22.82 5.56
C PRO A 228 -2.64 22.13 5.70
N GLN A 229 -3.48 22.58 6.66
CA GLN A 229 -4.83 22.05 6.82
C GLN A 229 -5.66 22.15 5.55
N GLY A 230 -5.55 23.25 4.79
CA GLY A 230 -6.26 23.43 3.53
C GLY A 230 -5.85 22.41 2.46
N ILE A 231 -4.59 21.98 2.44
CA ILE A 231 -4.10 20.90 1.56
C ILE A 231 -4.66 19.55 2.01
N ILE A 232 -4.64 19.29 3.32
CA ILE A 232 -5.21 18.07 3.91
C ILE A 232 -6.70 17.97 3.58
N ASP A 233 -7.47 19.03 3.79
CA ASP A 233 -8.90 19.07 3.49
C ASP A 233 -9.18 18.81 2.01
N ALA A 234 -8.36 19.38 1.11
CA ALA A 234 -8.46 19.15 -0.32
C ALA A 234 -8.15 17.69 -0.72
N LEU A 235 -7.19 17.03 -0.07
CA LEU A 235 -6.90 15.61 -0.26
C LEU A 235 -8.04 14.71 0.22
N MET A 236 -8.77 15.13 1.25
CA MET A 236 -9.92 14.41 1.80
C MET A 236 -11.23 14.74 1.11
N ALA A 237 -11.31 15.84 0.34
CA ALA A 237 -12.56 16.31 -0.25
C ALA A 237 -13.03 15.46 -1.44
N LYS A 238 -14.36 15.29 -1.55
CA LYS A 238 -15.04 14.71 -2.72
C LYS A 238 -15.07 15.71 -3.90
N PRO A 239 -15.25 15.28 -5.16
CA PRO A 239 -15.90 14.03 -5.56
C PRO A 239 -14.97 12.88 -5.99
N ASN A 240 -13.65 13.09 -6.10
CA ASN A 240 -12.81 12.06 -6.74
C ASN A 240 -11.71 11.46 -5.85
N LYS A 241 -11.54 11.91 -4.58
CA LYS A 241 -10.30 11.70 -3.84
C LYS A 241 -10.53 11.69 -2.33
N ASN A 242 -11.42 10.87 -1.86
CA ASN A 242 -11.71 10.70 -0.43
C ASN A 242 -10.60 9.87 0.24
N TYR A 243 -9.35 10.36 0.19
CA TYR A 243 -8.24 9.64 0.82
C TYR A 243 -8.44 9.54 2.34
N LYS A 244 -8.20 8.34 2.86
CA LYS A 244 -8.17 8.12 4.31
C LYS A 244 -6.77 8.48 4.81
N LEU A 245 -6.59 9.68 5.33
CA LEU A 245 -5.32 10.15 5.88
C LEU A 245 -5.10 9.66 7.32
N LYS A 246 -3.85 9.39 7.67
CA LYS A 246 -3.43 8.92 9.00
C LYS A 246 -2.19 9.67 9.47
N GLY A 247 -2.07 9.85 10.79
CA GLY A 247 -0.89 10.49 11.38
C GLY A 247 -0.69 11.92 10.90
N THR A 248 -1.77 12.64 10.55
CA THR A 248 -1.72 14.00 10.05
C THR A 248 -1.39 14.98 11.16
N GLY A 249 -0.36 15.81 10.96
CA GLY A 249 0.02 16.84 11.91
C GLY A 249 1.43 17.37 11.69
N PRO A 250 1.85 18.34 12.52
CA PRO A 250 3.20 18.89 12.52
C PRO A 250 4.27 17.83 12.76
N VAL A 251 5.43 17.96 12.13
CA VAL A 251 6.60 17.10 12.25
C VAL A 251 7.82 17.88 12.74
#